data_e81c85cb741926e4b1e3725a0a428585
#
_entry.id   e81c85cb741926e4b1e3725a0a428585
#
_cell.length_a   1.000
_cell.length_b   1.000
_cell.length_c   1.000
_cell.angle_alpha   90.00
_cell.angle_beta   90.00
_cell.angle_gamma   90.00
#
_symmetry.space_group_name_H-M   'P 1'
#
loop_
_entity.id
_entity.type
_entity.pdbx_description
1 polymer ?
#
loop_
_entity_poly.entity_id
_entity_poly.type
_entity_poly.pdbx_seq_one_letter_code
_entity_poly.pdbx_strand_id
1 'polypeptide(L)'
;MKHYTVQEIADKMGLKTLCCRSGLQKTVKGGYVSDLLSDVMGNAKEGEIWITLQSHMNVIAIASLKELSAVVLVKDIHPGDAVIAKAEEEGIPVLVAAGPAFETVGKIYDILNN
;
A
#
# COMPACT_ATOMS: atom_id res chain seq x y z
N MET A 1 11.00 -3.06 -15.87
CA MET A 1 9.94 -3.27 -14.87
C MET A 1 8.58 -3.18 -15.54
N LYS A 2 7.69 -4.08 -15.20
CA LYS A 2 6.34 -4.07 -15.74
C LYS A 2 5.47 -3.10 -14.94
N HIS A 3 4.50 -2.51 -15.62
CA HIS A 3 3.57 -1.58 -14.98
C HIS A 3 2.24 -2.28 -14.71
N TYR A 4 1.90 -2.35 -13.43
CA TYR A 4 0.64 -2.95 -12.98
C TYR A 4 -0.16 -1.91 -12.23
N THR A 5 -1.48 -2.05 -12.26
CA THR A 5 -2.36 -1.24 -11.41
C THR A 5 -2.41 -1.86 -10.02
N VAL A 6 -2.88 -1.08 -9.05
CA VAL A 6 -3.10 -1.59 -7.69
C VAL A 6 -4.06 -2.77 -7.74
N GLN A 7 -5.12 -2.69 -8.56
CA GLN A 7 -6.09 -3.78 -8.69
C GLN A 7 -5.43 -5.06 -9.19
N GLU A 8 -4.56 -4.96 -10.18
CA GLU A 8 -3.88 -6.15 -10.72
C GLU A 8 -2.99 -6.81 -9.69
N ILE A 9 -2.28 -6.02 -8.88
CA ILE A 9 -1.45 -6.57 -7.82
C ILE A 9 -2.32 -7.22 -6.75
N ALA A 10 -3.41 -6.57 -6.36
CA ALA A 10 -4.33 -7.14 -5.38
C ALA A 10 -4.88 -8.47 -5.84
N ASP A 11 -5.26 -8.56 -7.12
CA ASP A 11 -5.81 -9.80 -7.68
C ASP A 11 -4.76 -10.91 -7.73
N LYS A 12 -3.55 -10.59 -8.18
CA LYS A 12 -2.47 -11.59 -8.29
C LYS A 12 -2.05 -12.14 -6.94
N MET A 13 -2.13 -11.33 -5.89
CA MET A 13 -1.68 -11.72 -4.56
C MET A 13 -2.81 -12.13 -3.62
N GLY A 14 -4.06 -11.97 -4.04
CA GLY A 14 -5.19 -12.22 -3.17
C GLY A 14 -5.26 -11.26 -1.99
N LEU A 15 -4.86 -10.01 -2.20
CA LEU A 15 -4.94 -9.01 -1.14
C LEU A 15 -6.39 -8.58 -0.93
N LYS A 16 -6.74 -8.34 0.33
CA LYS A 16 -8.07 -7.85 0.66
C LYS A 16 -8.08 -6.33 0.54
N THR A 17 -8.96 -5.80 -0.29
CA THR A 17 -9.13 -4.35 -0.45
C THR A 17 -10.12 -3.85 0.58
N LEU A 18 -9.69 -2.93 1.44
CA LEU A 18 -10.55 -2.40 2.49
C LEU A 18 -11.33 -1.15 2.07
N CYS A 19 -10.77 -0.38 1.12
CA CYS A 19 -11.43 0.87 0.72
C CYS A 19 -10.89 1.39 -0.60
N CYS A 20 -11.52 2.49 -1.08
CA CYS A 20 -10.97 3.35 -2.12
C CYS A 20 -10.90 2.70 -3.49
N ARG A 21 -12.00 2.09 -3.90
CA ARG A 21 -12.07 1.40 -5.20
C ARG A 21 -11.71 2.32 -6.36
N SER A 22 -11.98 3.61 -6.25
CA SER A 22 -11.63 4.58 -7.30
C SER A 22 -10.13 4.71 -7.49
N GLY A 23 -9.33 4.41 -6.46
CA GLY A 23 -7.87 4.48 -6.53
C GLY A 23 -7.19 3.22 -7.03
N LEU A 24 -7.94 2.15 -7.27
CA LEU A 24 -7.37 0.86 -7.65
C LEU A 24 -6.78 0.85 -9.05
N GLN A 25 -7.08 1.85 -9.87
CA GLN A 25 -6.54 1.95 -11.22
C GLN A 25 -5.20 2.69 -11.28
N LYS A 26 -4.72 3.17 -10.14
CA LYS A 26 -3.40 3.82 -10.10
C LYS A 26 -2.31 2.83 -10.48
N THR A 27 -1.33 3.31 -11.24
CA THR A 27 -0.18 2.50 -11.63
C THR A 27 0.81 2.39 -10.46
N VAL A 28 1.29 1.18 -10.21
CA VAL A 28 2.32 0.92 -9.20
C VAL A 28 3.68 1.04 -9.87
N LYS A 29 4.46 2.02 -9.45
CA LYS A 29 5.77 2.33 -10.05
C LYS A 29 6.94 1.70 -9.32
N GLY A 30 6.69 1.06 -8.18
CA GLY A 30 7.71 0.44 -7.36
C GLY A 30 7.14 0.16 -5.99
N GLY A 31 7.99 -0.21 -5.05
CA GLY A 31 7.55 -0.49 -3.69
C GLY A 31 8.49 0.09 -2.65
N TYR A 32 7.95 0.39 -1.48
CA TYR A 32 8.72 0.86 -0.36
C TYR A 32 8.28 0.13 0.91
N VAL A 33 9.23 -0.34 1.68
CA VAL A 33 8.98 -1.13 2.89
C VAL A 33 9.60 -0.44 4.08
N SER A 34 8.78 0.01 5.01
CA SER A 34 9.28 0.60 6.25
C SER A 34 8.14 0.80 7.22
N ASP A 35 8.43 0.65 8.51
CA ASP A 35 7.51 0.96 9.59
C ASP A 35 7.85 2.29 10.25
N LEU A 36 8.94 2.92 9.84
CA LEU A 36 9.38 4.19 10.38
C LEU A 36 8.85 5.31 9.49
N LEU A 37 7.89 6.07 10.01
CA LEU A 37 7.19 7.08 9.22
C LEU A 37 8.11 8.16 8.67
N SER A 38 9.13 8.57 9.45
CA SER A 38 10.07 9.59 8.98
C SER A 38 10.92 9.09 7.82
N ASP A 39 11.22 7.79 7.79
CA ASP A 39 11.96 7.19 6.69
C ASP A 39 11.12 7.22 5.41
N VAL A 40 9.85 6.85 5.50
CA VAL A 40 8.94 6.86 4.36
C VAL A 40 8.78 8.28 3.83
N MET A 41 8.57 9.23 4.74
CA MET A 41 8.40 10.63 4.38
C MET A 41 9.62 11.17 3.63
N GLY A 42 10.80 10.75 4.01
CA GLY A 42 12.04 11.24 3.40
C GLY A 42 12.45 10.54 2.12
N ASN A 43 12.01 9.29 1.91
CA ASN A 43 12.61 8.45 0.88
C ASN A 43 11.64 7.78 -0.08
N ALA A 44 10.37 7.57 0.28
CA ALA A 44 9.42 6.97 -0.63
C ALA A 44 9.13 7.90 -1.80
N LYS A 45 8.80 7.33 -2.95
CA LYS A 45 8.60 8.09 -4.18
C LYS A 45 7.17 7.94 -4.69
N GLU A 46 6.71 8.94 -5.41
CA GLU A 46 5.40 8.95 -6.03
C GLU A 46 5.12 7.64 -6.80
N GLY A 47 3.94 7.09 -6.61
CA GLY A 47 3.52 5.89 -7.31
C GLY A 47 3.99 4.59 -6.68
N GLU A 48 4.80 4.64 -5.62
CA GLU A 48 5.21 3.42 -4.94
C GLU A 48 4.10 2.85 -4.07
N ILE A 49 4.05 1.52 -3.96
CA ILE A 49 3.17 0.84 -3.03
C ILE A 49 3.93 0.70 -1.70
N TRP A 50 3.30 1.10 -0.60
CA TRP A 50 3.96 1.11 0.71
C TRP A 50 3.51 -0.11 1.51
N ILE A 51 4.47 -0.97 1.88
CA ILE A 51 4.21 -2.17 2.67
C ILE A 51 4.68 -1.90 4.10
N THR A 52 3.77 -2.09 5.08
CA THR A 52 4.05 -1.72 6.46
C THR A 52 3.19 -2.50 7.45
N LEU A 53 3.61 -2.49 8.72
CA LEU A 53 2.82 -2.98 9.85
C LEU A 53 2.03 -1.85 10.50
N GLN A 54 2.34 -0.60 10.15
CA GLN A 54 1.74 0.56 10.80
C GLN A 54 0.33 0.81 10.28
N SER A 55 -0.64 0.87 11.18
CA SER A 55 -2.04 1.10 10.83
C SER A 55 -2.56 2.41 11.38
N HIS A 56 -1.68 3.32 11.77
CA HIS A 56 -2.03 4.61 12.35
C HIS A 56 -2.51 5.60 11.28
N MET A 57 -3.31 6.57 11.72
CA MET A 57 -3.84 7.63 10.84
C MET A 57 -2.73 8.34 10.04
N ASN A 58 -1.55 8.53 10.64
CA ASN A 58 -0.45 9.21 9.98
C ASN A 58 0.06 8.49 8.73
N VAL A 59 -0.17 7.18 8.64
CA VAL A 59 0.18 6.42 7.43
C VAL A 59 -0.57 6.98 6.23
N ILE A 60 -1.86 7.26 6.40
CA ILE A 60 -2.68 7.78 5.32
C ILE A 60 -2.24 9.19 4.94
N ALA A 61 -1.92 10.03 5.93
CA ALA A 61 -1.45 11.39 5.67
C ALA A 61 -0.17 11.39 4.84
N ILE A 62 0.77 10.51 5.19
CA ILE A 62 2.04 10.39 4.48
C ILE A 62 1.82 9.83 3.07
N ALA A 63 1.00 8.80 2.93
CA ALA A 63 0.71 8.21 1.63
C ALA A 63 0.09 9.24 0.69
N SER A 64 -0.79 10.08 1.20
CA SER A 64 -1.41 11.14 0.42
C SER A 64 -0.38 12.20 0.01
N LEU A 65 0.41 12.67 0.98
CA LEU A 65 1.41 13.70 0.72
C LEU A 65 2.46 13.24 -0.28
N LYS A 66 2.89 12.00 -0.20
CA LYS A 66 3.90 11.43 -1.10
C LYS A 66 3.31 10.90 -2.40
N GLU A 67 2.00 10.95 -2.55
CA GLU A 67 1.29 10.45 -3.73
C GLU A 67 1.60 8.98 -4.01
N LEU A 68 1.57 8.17 -2.95
CA LEU A 68 1.80 6.73 -3.07
C LEU A 68 0.59 6.06 -3.72
N SER A 69 0.81 4.92 -4.37
CA SER A 69 -0.26 4.24 -5.09
C SER A 69 -1.22 3.50 -4.16
N ALA A 70 -0.72 2.98 -3.05
CA ALA A 70 -1.52 2.23 -2.08
C ALA A 70 -0.70 1.94 -0.84
N VAL A 71 -1.39 1.53 0.23
CA VAL A 71 -0.77 1.03 1.45
C VAL A 71 -1.18 -0.43 1.60
N VAL A 72 -0.20 -1.32 1.83
CA VAL A 72 -0.45 -2.73 2.11
C VAL A 72 -0.04 -3.02 3.54
N LEU A 73 -1.03 -3.41 4.35
CA LEU A 73 -0.78 -3.81 5.74
C LEU A 73 -0.58 -5.31 5.77
N VAL A 74 0.50 -5.75 6.40
CA VAL A 74 0.86 -7.18 6.44
C VAL A 74 0.38 -7.84 7.73
N LYS A 75 0.52 -9.17 7.81
CA LYS A 75 0.15 -9.97 8.98
C LYS A 75 -1.33 -9.81 9.36
N ASP A 76 -2.18 -9.63 8.37
CA ASP A 76 -3.63 -9.51 8.55
C ASP A 76 -4.00 -8.36 9.50
N ILE A 77 -3.20 -7.30 9.51
CA ILE A 77 -3.48 -6.13 10.34
C ILE A 77 -4.58 -5.30 9.68
N HIS A 78 -5.59 -4.93 10.45
CA HIS A 78 -6.70 -4.12 9.98
C HIS A 78 -6.71 -2.79 10.74
N PRO A 79 -6.77 -1.65 10.03
CA PRO A 79 -6.85 -0.36 10.69
C PRO A 79 -8.26 -0.11 11.24
N GLY A 80 -8.39 0.84 12.14
CA GLY A 80 -9.70 1.22 12.66
C GLY A 80 -10.54 1.98 11.65
N ASP A 81 -11.83 2.13 11.98
CA ASP A 81 -12.78 2.78 11.06
C ASP A 81 -12.40 4.21 10.71
N ALA A 82 -11.82 4.95 11.66
CA ALA A 82 -11.40 6.32 11.41
C ALA A 82 -10.29 6.40 10.37
N VAL A 83 -9.38 5.42 10.37
CA VAL A 83 -8.29 5.35 9.39
C VAL A 83 -8.86 5.03 8.02
N ILE A 84 -9.80 4.10 7.93
CA ILE A 84 -10.46 3.75 6.67
C ILE A 84 -11.21 4.98 6.11
N ALA A 85 -11.92 5.71 6.97
CA ALA A 85 -12.63 6.91 6.53
C ALA A 85 -11.67 7.96 5.98
N LYS A 86 -10.52 8.14 6.63
CA LYS A 86 -9.50 9.06 6.14
C LYS A 86 -8.93 8.61 4.81
N ALA A 87 -8.68 7.31 4.65
CA ALA A 87 -8.18 6.74 3.40
C ALA A 87 -9.18 6.99 2.26
N GLU A 88 -10.48 6.81 2.52
CA GLU A 88 -11.51 7.10 1.52
C GLU A 88 -11.49 8.56 1.12
N GLU A 89 -11.40 9.45 2.11
CA GLU A 89 -11.35 10.89 1.87
C GLU A 89 -10.16 11.27 0.98
N GLU A 90 -9.01 10.67 1.24
CA GLU A 90 -7.78 10.97 0.51
C GLU A 90 -7.60 10.14 -0.77
N GLY A 91 -8.47 9.16 -0.99
CA GLY A 91 -8.37 8.31 -2.17
C GLY A 91 -7.17 7.36 -2.15
N ILE A 92 -6.71 6.95 -0.96
CA ILE A 92 -5.57 6.05 -0.82
C ILE A 92 -6.08 4.62 -0.58
N PRO A 93 -5.89 3.70 -1.55
CA PRO A 93 -6.29 2.31 -1.33
C PRO A 93 -5.52 1.70 -0.17
N VAL A 94 -6.24 1.03 0.73
CA VAL A 94 -5.67 0.28 1.83
C VAL A 94 -5.98 -1.19 1.61
N LEU A 95 -4.94 -2.00 1.52
CA LEU A 95 -5.03 -3.42 1.23
C LEU A 95 -4.44 -4.20 2.39
N VAL A 96 -4.91 -5.41 2.59
CA VAL A 96 -4.40 -6.27 3.66
C VAL A 96 -3.87 -7.57 3.08
N ALA A 97 -2.63 -7.91 3.46
CA ALA A 97 -2.01 -9.19 3.16
C ALA A 97 -2.05 -10.05 4.42
N ALA A 98 -2.47 -11.31 4.27
CA ALA A 98 -2.56 -12.21 5.41
C ALA A 98 -1.18 -12.63 5.94
N GLY A 99 -0.18 -12.72 5.07
CA GLY A 99 1.15 -13.20 5.41
C GLY A 99 2.08 -12.14 5.96
N PRO A 100 3.30 -12.55 6.33
CA PRO A 100 4.29 -11.64 6.89
C PRO A 100 4.91 -10.73 5.82
N ALA A 101 5.62 -9.70 6.28
CA ALA A 101 6.21 -8.71 5.40
C ALA A 101 7.18 -9.30 4.39
N PHE A 102 8.04 -10.21 4.82
CA PHE A 102 9.07 -10.77 3.94
C PHE A 102 8.46 -11.41 2.68
N GLU A 103 7.48 -12.29 2.87
CA GLU A 103 6.85 -12.98 1.74
C GLU A 103 6.02 -12.03 0.89
N THR A 104 5.31 -11.11 1.53
CA THR A 104 4.50 -10.13 0.82
C THR A 104 5.37 -9.25 -0.08
N VAL A 105 6.47 -8.74 0.47
CA VAL A 105 7.41 -7.91 -0.28
C VAL A 105 8.02 -8.71 -1.44
N GLY A 106 8.45 -9.94 -1.17
CA GLY A 106 9.06 -10.77 -2.18
C GLY A 106 8.13 -11.01 -3.37
N LYS A 107 6.85 -11.27 -3.10
CA LYS A 107 5.87 -11.50 -4.15
C LYS A 107 5.60 -10.24 -4.96
N ILE A 108 5.46 -9.10 -4.30
CA ILE A 108 5.23 -7.84 -5.02
C ILE A 108 6.45 -7.50 -5.87
N TYR A 109 7.64 -7.65 -5.32
CA TYR A 109 8.88 -7.40 -6.05
C TYR A 109 8.96 -8.28 -7.30
N ASP A 110 8.64 -9.56 -7.14
CA ASP A 110 8.66 -10.51 -8.24
C ASP A 110 7.66 -10.12 -9.34
N ILE A 111 6.45 -9.74 -8.96
CA ILE A 111 5.44 -9.30 -9.93
C ILE A 111 5.94 -8.09 -10.73
N LEU A 112 6.51 -7.10 -10.04
CA LEU A 112 6.94 -5.86 -10.69
C LEU A 112 8.17 -6.05 -11.59
N ASN A 113 9.00 -7.05 -11.32
CA ASN A 113 10.28 -7.21 -12.02
C ASN A 113 10.35 -8.44 -12.92
N ASN A 114 9.28 -9.18 -13.04
CA ASN A 114 9.17 -10.33 -13.90
C ASN A 114 7.87 -10.28 -14.70
#